data_a9811985ede2d077dc611035c38ed502
#
_entry.id   a9811985ede2d077dc611035c38ed502
#
_cell.length_a   1.000
_cell.length_b   1.000
_cell.length_c   1.000
_cell.angle_alpha   90.00
_cell.angle_beta   90.00
_cell.angle_gamma   90.00
#
_symmetry.space_group_name_H-M   'P 1'
#
loop_
_entity.id
_entity.type
_entity.pdbx_description
1 polymer ?
#
loop_
_entity_poly.entity_id
_entity_poly.type
_entity_poly.pdbx_seq_one_letter_code
_entity_poly.pdbx_strand_id
1 'polypeptide(L)'
;MNFVSASGGKKHQRDIAITTIHQMIAELLPRFRTLDIEVVFRTFKKEEGAVGFCGMTDNNRTFEIEVDTKMGINELVTTICHEMVHVKQYARNEMTDECVQ
;
A
#
# COMPACT_ATOMS: atom_id res chain seq x y z
N MET A 1 9.91 -7.06 -13.33
CA MET A 1 10.31 -6.74 -11.96
C MET A 1 9.31 -5.78 -11.35
N ASN A 2 8.94 -6.01 -10.11
CA ASN A 2 8.05 -5.11 -9.40
C ASN A 2 8.84 -3.97 -8.79
N PHE A 3 8.29 -2.76 -8.85
CA PHE A 3 8.91 -1.59 -8.26
C PHE A 3 8.16 -1.18 -7.01
N VAL A 4 8.89 -1.02 -5.91
CA VAL A 4 8.33 -0.53 -4.66
C VAL A 4 9.19 0.63 -4.20
N SER A 5 8.57 1.77 -3.96
CA SER A 5 9.29 2.96 -3.51
C SER A 5 8.54 3.57 -2.33
N ALA A 6 9.24 4.40 -1.57
CA ALA A 6 8.63 5.10 -0.44
C ALA A 6 9.24 6.47 -0.31
N SER A 7 8.42 7.44 0.06
CA SER A 7 8.86 8.82 0.26
C SER A 7 8.23 9.40 1.51
N GLY A 8 8.89 10.41 2.07
CA GLY A 8 8.43 11.04 3.30
C GLY A 8 8.75 10.20 4.53
N GLY A 9 8.39 10.72 5.69
CA GLY A 9 8.62 10.02 6.95
C GLY A 9 10.09 9.82 7.27
N LYS A 10 10.34 8.86 8.14
CA LYS A 10 11.71 8.51 8.55
C LYS A 10 12.21 7.33 7.75
N LYS A 11 13.54 7.22 7.66
CA LYS A 11 14.15 6.16 6.86
C LYS A 11 13.69 4.77 7.30
N HIS A 12 13.65 4.51 8.62
CA HIS A 12 13.26 3.19 9.07
C HIS A 12 11.80 2.89 8.74
N GLN A 13 10.94 3.89 8.71
CA GLN A 13 9.56 3.71 8.29
C GLN A 13 9.49 3.30 6.81
N ARG A 14 10.26 3.99 5.97
CA ARG A 14 10.29 3.66 4.54
C ARG A 14 10.84 2.26 4.30
N ASP A 15 11.92 1.89 5.01
CA ASP A 15 12.50 0.57 4.85
C ASP A 15 11.53 -0.54 5.25
N ILE A 16 10.82 -0.34 6.35
CA ILE A 16 9.83 -1.30 6.81
C ILE A 16 8.68 -1.41 5.81
N ALA A 17 8.23 -0.28 5.29
CA ALA A 17 7.14 -0.28 4.31
C ALA A 17 7.52 -1.05 3.06
N ILE A 18 8.71 -0.79 2.52
CA ILE A 18 9.18 -1.46 1.31
C ILE A 18 9.31 -2.96 1.53
N THR A 19 9.92 -3.35 2.65
CA THR A 19 10.10 -4.77 2.97
C THR A 19 8.74 -5.46 3.11
N THR A 20 7.81 -4.83 3.81
CA THR A 20 6.47 -5.39 4.02
C THR A 20 5.76 -5.58 2.70
N ILE A 21 5.83 -4.58 1.80
CA ILE A 21 5.16 -4.66 0.52
C ILE A 21 5.74 -5.78 -0.34
N HIS A 22 7.06 -5.90 -0.40
CA HIS A 22 7.68 -7.00 -1.15
C HIS A 22 7.23 -8.35 -0.62
N GLN A 23 7.15 -8.50 0.70
CA GLN A 23 6.69 -9.74 1.30
C GLN A 23 5.24 -10.02 0.95
N MET A 24 4.39 -9.00 0.99
CA MET A 24 2.98 -9.16 0.65
C MET A 24 2.79 -9.49 -0.83
N ILE A 25 3.59 -8.90 -1.72
CA ILE A 25 3.56 -9.26 -3.13
C ILE A 25 3.88 -10.74 -3.30
N ALA A 26 4.90 -11.23 -2.61
CA ALA A 26 5.29 -12.63 -2.70
C ALA A 26 4.17 -13.56 -2.24
N GLU A 27 3.39 -13.14 -1.26
CA GLU A 27 2.31 -13.96 -0.73
C GLU A 27 1.00 -13.83 -1.50
N LEU A 28 0.65 -12.62 -1.89
CA LEU A 28 -0.66 -12.34 -2.49
C LEU A 28 -0.63 -12.28 -4.00
N LEU A 29 0.50 -11.89 -4.57
CA LEU A 29 0.62 -11.64 -6.01
C LEU A 29 1.92 -12.25 -6.56
N PRO A 30 2.18 -13.54 -6.30
CA PRO A 30 3.49 -14.12 -6.63
C PRO A 30 3.78 -14.18 -8.13
N ARG A 31 2.76 -14.09 -8.97
CA ARG A 31 2.93 -14.15 -10.42
C ARG A 31 3.04 -12.78 -11.08
N PHE A 32 2.87 -11.72 -10.31
CA PHE A 32 2.94 -10.37 -10.87
C PHE A 32 4.38 -9.90 -10.93
N ARG A 33 4.74 -9.30 -12.07
CA ARG A 33 6.13 -8.87 -12.32
C ARG A 33 6.25 -7.39 -12.67
N THR A 34 5.12 -6.70 -12.85
CA THR A 34 5.13 -5.33 -13.34
C THR A 34 4.36 -4.38 -12.44
N LEU A 35 4.25 -4.72 -11.16
CA LEU A 35 3.60 -3.83 -10.21
C LEU A 35 4.50 -2.65 -9.88
N ASP A 36 3.90 -1.48 -9.75
CA ASP A 36 4.58 -0.27 -9.34
C ASP A 36 3.80 0.30 -8.16
N ILE A 37 4.38 0.20 -6.97
CA ILE A 37 3.70 0.61 -5.75
C ILE A 37 4.54 1.67 -5.06
N GLU A 38 3.92 2.82 -4.81
CA GLU A 38 4.56 3.91 -4.09
C GLU A 38 3.87 4.12 -2.75
N VAL A 39 4.68 4.20 -1.68
CA VAL A 39 4.17 4.54 -0.35
C VAL A 39 4.56 5.96 -0.06
N VAL A 40 3.58 6.79 0.28
CA VAL A 40 3.81 8.19 0.62
C VAL A 40 3.46 8.39 2.09
N PHE A 41 4.46 8.77 2.88
CA PHE A 41 4.26 9.11 4.28
C PHE A 41 3.94 10.59 4.39
N ARG A 42 2.83 10.91 5.01
CA ARG A 42 2.47 12.30 5.26
C ARG A 42 1.69 12.39 6.55
N THR A 43 1.53 13.60 7.05
CA THR A 43 0.75 13.85 8.25
C THR A 43 -0.70 14.06 7.86
N PHE A 44 -1.58 13.17 8.30
CA PHE A 44 -3.01 13.30 8.07
C PHE A 44 -3.59 14.28 9.06
N LYS A 45 -4.55 15.05 8.61
CA LYS A 45 -5.29 15.91 9.52
C LYS A 45 -6.25 15.06 10.33
N LYS A 46 -6.49 15.51 11.55
CA LYS A 46 -7.32 14.76 12.48
C LYS A 46 -8.71 14.47 11.93
N GLU A 47 -9.28 15.44 11.25
CA GLU A 47 -10.63 15.32 10.72
C GLU A 47 -10.72 14.44 9.48
N GLU A 48 -9.60 14.03 8.92
CA GLU A 48 -9.63 13.10 7.79
C GLU A 48 -9.99 11.70 8.22
N GLY A 49 -9.67 11.33 9.45
CA GLY A 49 -10.08 10.06 10.01
C GLY A 49 -9.45 8.81 9.43
N ALA A 50 -8.60 8.96 8.42
CA ALA A 50 -7.96 7.83 7.77
C ALA A 50 -6.50 7.77 8.13
N VAL A 51 -5.97 6.56 8.32
CA VAL A 51 -4.55 6.36 8.61
C VAL A 51 -3.81 5.76 7.42
N GLY A 52 -4.54 5.28 6.43
CA GLY A 52 -3.98 4.75 5.19
C GLY A 52 -4.98 4.85 4.06
N PHE A 53 -4.47 4.89 2.86
CA PHE A 53 -5.30 5.01 1.68
C PHE A 53 -4.60 4.31 0.51
N CYS A 54 -5.36 3.57 -0.28
CA CYS A 54 -4.83 2.92 -1.48
C CYS A 54 -5.59 3.43 -2.69
N GLY A 55 -4.86 3.99 -3.66
CA GLY A 55 -5.44 4.47 -4.89
C GLY A 55 -4.80 3.82 -6.11
N MET A 56 -5.62 3.49 -7.09
CA MET A 56 -5.14 3.01 -8.38
C MET A 56 -5.00 4.22 -9.29
N THR A 57 -3.86 4.32 -10.00
CA THR A 57 -3.60 5.45 -10.86
C THR A 57 -4.10 5.18 -12.28
N ASP A 58 -3.17 5.05 -13.25
CA ASP A 58 -3.56 4.98 -14.66
C ASP A 58 -4.02 3.60 -15.10
N ASN A 59 -3.61 2.57 -14.37
CA ASN A 59 -3.93 1.19 -14.75
C ASN A 59 -3.90 0.33 -13.50
N ASN A 60 -4.23 -0.94 -13.66
CA ASN A 60 -4.32 -1.85 -12.53
C ASN A 60 -2.97 -2.43 -12.11
N ARG A 61 -1.87 -1.76 -12.45
CA ARG A 61 -0.52 -2.17 -12.05
C ARG A 61 0.20 -1.09 -11.25
N THR A 62 -0.32 0.13 -11.23
CA THR A 62 0.31 1.26 -10.55
C THR A 62 -0.57 1.73 -9.42
N PHE A 63 -0.01 1.75 -8.21
CA PHE A 63 -0.77 2.07 -7.00
C PHE A 63 0.00 3.04 -6.12
N GLU A 64 -0.74 3.85 -5.39
CA GLU A 64 -0.18 4.72 -4.38
C GLU A 64 -0.84 4.41 -3.04
N ILE A 65 -0.01 4.22 -2.01
CA ILE A 65 -0.49 4.00 -0.65
C ILE A 65 -0.04 5.18 0.19
N GLU A 66 -0.98 5.85 0.84
CA GLU A 66 -0.68 6.96 1.74
C GLU A 66 -0.83 6.50 3.17
N VAL A 67 0.16 6.77 4.00
CA VAL A 67 0.13 6.40 5.41
C VAL A 67 0.55 7.57 6.28
N ASP A 68 0.09 7.56 7.52
CA ASP A 68 0.40 8.61 8.48
C ASP A 68 1.79 8.39 9.07
N THR A 69 2.59 9.44 9.10
CA THR A 69 3.94 9.39 9.67
C THR A 69 3.95 9.16 11.17
N LYS A 70 2.82 9.34 11.83
CA LYS A 70 2.73 9.21 13.29
C LYS A 70 2.49 7.78 13.76
N MET A 71 2.32 6.84 12.84
CA MET A 71 2.09 5.45 13.20
C MET A 71 3.30 4.81 13.86
N GLY A 72 3.05 3.97 14.87
CA GLY A 72 4.06 3.06 15.37
C GLY A 72 4.31 1.96 14.35
N ILE A 73 5.37 1.16 14.59
CA ILE A 73 5.79 0.14 13.63
C ILE A 73 4.71 -0.92 13.43
N ASN A 74 4.11 -1.42 14.50
CA ASN A 74 3.07 -2.44 14.39
C ASN A 74 1.87 -1.93 13.60
N GLU A 75 1.48 -0.69 13.87
CA GLU A 75 0.36 -0.07 13.20
C GLU A 75 0.67 0.14 11.72
N LEU A 76 1.90 0.55 11.41
CA LEU A 76 2.35 0.74 10.04
C LEU A 76 2.27 -0.56 9.25
N VAL A 77 2.82 -1.64 9.80
CA VAL A 77 2.82 -2.94 9.12
C VAL A 77 1.38 -3.41 8.91
N THR A 78 0.54 -3.29 9.91
CA THR A 78 -0.86 -3.71 9.81
C THR A 78 -1.58 -2.91 8.73
N THR A 79 -1.36 -1.60 8.69
CA THR A 79 -2.01 -0.74 7.71
C THR A 79 -1.55 -1.09 6.29
N ILE A 80 -0.25 -1.30 6.10
CA ILE A 80 0.27 -1.67 4.78
C ILE A 80 -0.28 -3.01 4.34
N CYS A 81 -0.34 -3.99 5.22
CA CYS A 81 -0.91 -5.29 4.87
C CYS A 81 -2.38 -5.15 4.46
N HIS A 82 -3.13 -4.32 5.17
CA HIS A 82 -4.52 -4.08 4.83
C HIS A 82 -4.65 -3.44 3.43
N GLU A 83 -3.82 -2.43 3.15
CA GLU A 83 -3.88 -1.78 1.84
C GLU A 83 -3.41 -2.71 0.72
N MET A 84 -2.49 -3.61 1.00
CA MET A 84 -2.04 -4.58 0.00
C MET A 84 -3.13 -5.57 -0.39
N VAL A 85 -4.07 -5.85 0.51
CA VAL A 85 -5.24 -6.65 0.13
C VAL A 85 -6.05 -5.92 -0.96
N HIS A 86 -6.21 -4.61 -0.82
CA HIS A 86 -6.88 -3.82 -1.85
C HIS A 86 -6.08 -3.81 -3.15
N VAL A 87 -4.75 -3.67 -3.07
CA VAL A 87 -3.91 -3.76 -4.26
C VAL A 87 -4.12 -5.09 -4.97
N LYS A 88 -4.16 -6.19 -4.21
CA LYS A 88 -4.44 -7.51 -4.78
C LYS A 88 -5.77 -7.52 -5.51
N GLN A 89 -6.81 -6.97 -4.89
CA GLN A 89 -8.14 -6.95 -5.50
C GLN A 89 -8.14 -6.16 -6.82
N TYR A 90 -7.51 -5.00 -6.83
CA TYR A 90 -7.44 -4.19 -8.05
C TYR A 90 -6.57 -4.85 -9.12
N ALA A 91 -5.41 -5.35 -8.74
CA ALA A 91 -4.46 -5.92 -9.69
C ALA A 91 -5.02 -7.19 -10.34
N ARG A 92 -5.75 -7.98 -9.58
CA ARG A 92 -6.35 -9.20 -10.09
C ARG A 92 -7.75 -8.98 -10.66
N ASN A 93 -8.17 -7.72 -10.67
CA ASN A 93 -9.48 -7.35 -11.21
C ASN A 93 -10.63 -8.04 -10.47
N GLU A 94 -10.47 -8.19 -9.16
CA GLU A 94 -11.46 -8.85 -8.31
C GLU A 94 -12.48 -7.88 -7.71
N MET A 95 -12.22 -6.58 -7.84
CA MET A 95 -13.13 -5.56 -7.30
C MET A 95 -14.35 -5.45 -8.20
N THR A 96 -15.48 -5.88 -7.68
CA THR A 96 -16.76 -5.74 -8.36
C THR A 96 -17.72 -5.03 -7.42
N ASP A 97 -18.89 -4.69 -7.91
CA ASP A 97 -19.89 -4.03 -7.08
C ASP A 97 -20.26 -4.88 -5.87
N GLU A 98 -20.29 -6.20 -6.05
CA GLU A 98 -20.60 -7.11 -4.94
C GLU A 98 -19.51 -7.13 -3.89
N CYS A 99 -18.30 -6.83 -4.26
CA CYS A 99 -17.16 -6.86 -3.36
C CYS A 99 -16.97 -5.57 -2.57
N VAL A 100 -17.73 -4.55 -2.91
CA VAL A 100 -17.58 -3.23 -2.30
C VAL A 100 -18.21 -3.17 -0.92
N GLN A 101 -18.96 -4.10 -0.55
CA GLN A 101 -19.70 -4.10 0.71
C GLN A 101 -18.85 -4.13 1.96
#